data_addb0b6e9e0faefb50de72e50dfff925
#
_entry.id   addb0b6e9e0faefb50de72e50dfff925
#
_cell.length_a   1.000
_cell.length_b   1.000
_cell.length_c   1.000
_cell.angle_alpha   90.00
_cell.angle_beta   90.00
_cell.angle_gamma   90.00
#
_symmetry.space_group_name_H-M   'P 1'
#
loop_
_entity.id
_entity.type
_entity.pdbx_description
1 polymer ?
#
loop_
_entity_poly.entity_id
_entity_poly.type
_entity_poly.pdbx_seq_one_letter_code
_entity_poly.pdbx_strand_id
1 'polypeptide(L)'
;MHHQHDANTRRLVEAVLTSPGETDLALRRAVEAYAAELGGRPDEQAGKLPVELAAYVTKIARHAYKTTDEDTEALRQAGYSEDAIFEITLGAALGAGMARLERGLAVLKGDER
;
A
#
# COMPACT_ATOMS: atom_id res chain seq x y z
N MET A 1 0.28 9.88 24.29
CA MET A 1 -0.34 8.62 23.85
C MET A 1 -0.33 8.46 22.33
N HIS A 2 -0.78 9.45 21.59
CA HIS A 2 -0.77 9.41 20.13
C HIS A 2 0.63 9.24 19.54
N HIS A 3 1.63 9.88 20.16
CA HIS A 3 3.01 9.79 19.68
C HIS A 3 3.54 8.37 19.73
N GLN A 4 3.19 7.61 20.77
CA GLN A 4 3.64 6.23 20.90
C GLN A 4 3.05 5.36 19.78
N HIS A 5 1.76 5.50 19.51
CA HIS A 5 1.11 4.76 18.44
C HIS A 5 1.69 5.11 17.09
N ASP A 6 1.87 6.41 16.83
CA ASP A 6 2.42 6.87 15.56
C ASP A 6 3.82 6.30 15.34
N ALA A 7 4.67 6.35 16.36
CA ALA A 7 6.04 5.86 16.24
C ALA A 7 6.07 4.36 16.00
N ASN A 8 5.26 3.59 16.72
CA ASN A 8 5.20 2.14 16.57
C ASN A 8 4.66 1.75 15.20
N THR A 9 3.61 2.45 14.76
CA THR A 9 3.01 2.20 13.46
C THR A 9 3.99 2.49 12.33
N ARG A 10 4.71 3.60 12.43
CA ARG A 10 5.71 3.95 11.43
C ARG A 10 6.83 2.93 11.35
N ARG A 11 7.27 2.41 12.51
CA ARG A 11 8.30 1.36 12.53
C ARG A 11 7.81 0.10 11.85
N LEU A 12 6.56 -0.28 12.09
CA LEU A 12 5.99 -1.45 11.45
C LEU A 12 5.95 -1.28 9.94
N VAL A 13 5.43 -0.14 9.48
CA VAL A 13 5.35 0.14 8.04
C VAL A 13 6.74 0.14 7.42
N GLU A 14 7.71 0.81 8.05
CA GLU A 14 9.08 0.82 7.54
C GLU A 14 9.67 -0.57 7.50
N ALA A 15 9.43 -1.38 8.54
CA ALA A 15 9.94 -2.75 8.56
C ALA A 15 9.40 -3.55 7.37
N VAL A 16 8.11 -3.43 7.08
CA VAL A 16 7.51 -4.11 5.95
C VAL A 16 8.10 -3.61 4.63
N LEU A 17 8.26 -2.31 4.49
CA LEU A 17 8.74 -1.72 3.25
C LEU A 17 10.22 -1.98 3.00
N THR A 18 11.01 -2.14 4.06
CA THR A 18 12.46 -2.24 3.91
C THR A 18 13.03 -3.63 4.16
N SER A 19 12.23 -4.57 4.64
CA SER A 19 12.70 -5.93 4.89
C SER A 19 13.08 -6.62 3.59
N PRO A 20 14.09 -7.50 3.59
CA PRO A 20 14.43 -8.26 2.39
C PRO A 20 13.25 -9.09 1.92
N GLY A 21 13.07 -9.18 0.61
CA GLY A 21 11.98 -9.94 0.03
C GLY A 21 12.18 -10.12 -1.46
N GLU A 22 11.15 -10.62 -2.14
CA GLU A 22 11.19 -10.89 -3.58
C GLU A 22 11.12 -9.63 -4.41
N THR A 23 10.47 -8.58 -3.90
CA THR A 23 10.42 -7.30 -4.60
C THR A 23 11.50 -6.39 -4.06
N ASP A 24 12.00 -5.50 -4.91
CA ASP A 24 12.98 -4.54 -4.43
C ASP A 24 12.31 -3.38 -3.68
N LEU A 25 13.12 -2.63 -2.97
CA LEU A 25 12.63 -1.52 -2.14
C LEU A 25 11.91 -0.47 -2.97
N ALA A 26 12.43 -0.16 -4.15
CA ALA A 26 11.83 0.86 -5.00
C ALA A 26 10.41 0.47 -5.39
N LEU A 27 10.20 -0.79 -5.76
CA LEU A 27 8.88 -1.27 -6.14
C LEU A 27 7.92 -1.23 -4.94
N ARG A 28 8.37 -1.71 -3.78
CA ARG A 28 7.52 -1.69 -2.59
C ARG A 28 7.11 -0.29 -2.19
N ARG A 29 8.04 0.66 -2.26
CA ARG A 29 7.71 2.05 -1.95
C ARG A 29 6.77 2.65 -2.98
N ALA A 30 6.94 2.30 -4.26
CA ALA A 30 6.05 2.77 -5.31
C ALA A 30 4.62 2.23 -5.12
N VAL A 31 4.49 0.96 -4.76
CA VAL A 31 3.19 0.35 -4.49
C VAL A 31 2.52 1.02 -3.29
N GLU A 32 3.26 1.20 -2.21
CA GLU A 32 2.72 1.82 -1.01
C GLU A 32 2.27 3.26 -1.29
N ALA A 33 3.10 4.03 -1.97
CA ALA A 33 2.80 5.42 -2.29
C ALA A 33 1.58 5.54 -3.21
N TYR A 34 1.51 4.68 -4.22
CA TYR A 34 0.38 4.66 -5.15
C TYR A 34 -0.93 4.35 -4.39
N ALA A 35 -0.89 3.33 -3.54
CA ALA A 35 -2.06 2.95 -2.76
C ALA A 35 -2.44 4.04 -1.74
N ALA A 36 -1.44 4.69 -1.14
CA ALA A 36 -1.68 5.77 -0.19
C ALA A 36 -2.37 6.96 -0.86
N GLU A 37 -1.97 7.28 -2.08
CA GLU A 37 -2.63 8.35 -2.84
C GLU A 37 -4.09 8.00 -3.09
N LEU A 38 -4.38 6.75 -3.45
CA LEU A 38 -5.76 6.30 -3.62
C LEU A 38 -6.54 6.35 -2.32
N GLY A 39 -5.86 6.19 -1.19
CA GLY A 39 -6.47 6.30 0.14
C GLY A 39 -6.60 7.72 0.66
N GLY A 40 -6.11 8.69 -0.09
CA GLY A 40 -6.28 10.10 0.23
C GLY A 40 -5.05 10.85 0.70
N ARG A 41 -3.88 10.20 0.74
CA ARG A 41 -2.63 10.89 1.08
C ARG A 41 -2.06 11.53 -0.19
N PRO A 42 -1.81 12.85 -0.20
CA PRO A 42 -1.06 13.42 -1.30
C PRO A 42 0.36 12.85 -1.28
N ASP A 43 0.83 12.36 -2.41
CA ASP A 43 2.15 11.77 -2.45
C ASP A 43 2.79 11.98 -3.82
N GLU A 44 3.79 12.85 -3.86
CA GLU A 44 4.51 13.13 -5.09
C GLU A 44 5.40 11.96 -5.50
N GLN A 45 5.63 11.03 -4.57
CA GLN A 45 6.43 9.85 -4.83
C GLN A 45 5.61 8.73 -5.48
N ALA A 46 4.30 8.91 -5.60
CA ALA A 46 3.42 7.92 -6.18
C ALA A 46 3.67 7.82 -7.68
N GLY A 47 4.76 7.18 -8.04
CA GLY A 47 5.16 7.02 -9.41
C GLY A 47 4.23 6.14 -10.20
N LYS A 48 4.59 5.92 -11.44
CA LYS A 48 3.84 5.03 -12.30
C LYS A 48 4.21 3.59 -12.00
N LEU A 49 3.20 2.76 -11.92
CA LEU A 49 3.38 1.31 -11.81
C LEU A 49 3.13 0.67 -13.17
N PRO A 50 3.72 -0.50 -13.42
CA PRO A 50 3.30 -1.29 -14.57
C PRO A 50 1.79 -1.46 -14.58
N VAL A 51 1.20 -1.55 -15.77
CA VAL A 51 -0.26 -1.57 -15.94
C VAL A 51 -0.91 -2.68 -15.10
N GLU A 52 -0.32 -3.88 -15.12
CA GLU A 52 -0.88 -5.01 -14.39
C GLU A 52 -0.84 -4.76 -12.88
N LEU A 53 0.20 -4.12 -12.38
CA LEU A 53 0.30 -3.81 -10.96
C LEU A 53 -0.62 -2.66 -10.57
N ALA A 54 -0.73 -1.64 -11.41
CA ALA A 54 -1.60 -0.50 -11.12
C ALA A 54 -3.05 -0.96 -10.94
N ALA A 55 -3.52 -1.84 -11.82
CA ALA A 55 -4.88 -2.37 -11.74
C ALA A 55 -5.09 -3.16 -10.45
N TYR A 56 -4.12 -4.03 -10.11
CA TYR A 56 -4.21 -4.86 -8.92
C TYR A 56 -4.17 -4.01 -7.65
N VAL A 57 -3.22 -3.08 -7.58
CA VAL A 57 -3.06 -2.21 -6.40
C VAL A 57 -4.29 -1.33 -6.21
N THR A 58 -4.86 -0.82 -7.31
CA THR A 58 -6.09 -0.04 -7.22
C THR A 58 -7.23 -0.87 -6.62
N LYS A 59 -7.34 -2.13 -7.05
CA LYS A 59 -8.39 -3.01 -6.53
C LYS A 59 -8.20 -3.28 -5.04
N ILE A 60 -6.97 -3.59 -4.63
CA ILE A 60 -6.67 -3.79 -3.20
C ILE A 60 -6.97 -2.51 -2.41
N ALA A 61 -6.54 -1.37 -2.89
CA ALA A 61 -6.71 -0.11 -2.15
C ALA A 61 -8.16 0.30 -2.00
N ARG A 62 -8.98 0.06 -3.01
CA ARG A 62 -10.37 0.53 -3.03
C ARG A 62 -11.39 -0.54 -2.72
N HIS A 63 -11.12 -1.77 -3.15
CA HIS A 63 -12.11 -2.85 -3.09
C HIS A 63 -11.45 -4.19 -2.80
N ALA A 64 -10.69 -4.27 -1.69
CA ALA A 64 -9.98 -5.49 -1.33
C ALA A 64 -10.91 -6.71 -1.31
N TYR A 65 -12.13 -6.52 -0.85
CA TYR A 65 -13.11 -7.60 -0.74
C TYR A 65 -13.54 -8.17 -2.10
N LYS A 66 -13.23 -7.47 -3.19
CA LYS A 66 -13.52 -7.96 -4.55
C LYS A 66 -12.34 -8.65 -5.21
N THR A 67 -11.21 -8.74 -4.50
CA THR A 67 -10.03 -9.41 -5.04
C THR A 67 -10.30 -10.91 -5.13
N THR A 68 -9.98 -11.50 -6.27
CA THR A 68 -10.24 -12.91 -6.53
C THR A 68 -8.97 -13.65 -6.91
N ASP A 69 -9.06 -14.98 -6.99
CA ASP A 69 -7.95 -15.81 -7.46
C ASP A 69 -7.55 -15.43 -8.89
N GLU A 70 -8.51 -14.97 -9.69
CA GLU A 70 -8.20 -14.54 -11.06
C GLU A 70 -7.30 -13.32 -11.07
N ASP A 71 -7.48 -12.42 -10.11
CA ASP A 71 -6.63 -11.23 -10.00
C ASP A 71 -5.18 -11.61 -9.71
N THR A 72 -4.98 -12.55 -8.78
CA THR A 72 -3.62 -13.00 -8.46
C THR A 72 -3.04 -13.83 -9.59
N GLU A 73 -3.87 -14.61 -10.26
CA GLU A 73 -3.41 -15.42 -11.39
C GLU A 73 -2.92 -14.53 -12.54
N ALA A 74 -3.57 -13.39 -12.77
CA ALA A 74 -3.11 -12.45 -13.79
C ALA A 74 -1.68 -11.99 -13.50
N LEU A 75 -1.35 -11.76 -12.23
CA LEU A 75 0.00 -11.37 -11.85
C LEU A 75 0.99 -12.53 -12.03
N ARG A 76 0.59 -13.76 -11.71
CA ARG A 76 1.44 -14.94 -11.96
C ARG A 76 1.75 -15.06 -13.44
N GLN A 77 0.76 -14.86 -14.29
CA GLN A 77 0.96 -14.89 -15.73
C GLN A 77 1.90 -13.81 -16.21
N ALA A 78 1.93 -12.68 -15.53
CA ALA A 78 2.85 -11.60 -15.84
C ALA A 78 4.26 -11.83 -15.28
N GLY A 79 4.47 -12.94 -14.57
CA GLY A 79 5.80 -13.33 -14.10
C GLY A 79 6.09 -13.05 -12.63
N TYR A 80 5.12 -12.60 -11.87
CA TYR A 80 5.33 -12.34 -10.43
C TYR A 80 5.21 -13.63 -9.63
N SER A 81 6.14 -13.83 -8.71
CA SER A 81 6.10 -15.00 -7.82
C SER A 81 5.00 -14.83 -6.76
N GLU A 82 4.64 -15.92 -6.11
CA GLU A 82 3.69 -15.90 -5.00
C GLU A 82 4.12 -14.92 -3.91
N ASP A 83 5.41 -14.97 -3.55
CA ASP A 83 5.94 -14.10 -2.52
C ASP A 83 5.91 -12.63 -2.97
N ALA A 84 6.21 -12.36 -4.22
CA ALA A 84 6.14 -11.00 -4.75
C ALA A 84 4.70 -10.49 -4.71
N ILE A 85 3.73 -11.32 -5.08
CA ILE A 85 2.32 -10.94 -5.05
C ILE A 85 1.88 -10.63 -3.61
N PHE A 86 2.33 -11.45 -2.65
CA PHE A 86 2.03 -11.20 -1.24
C PHE A 86 2.59 -9.86 -0.79
N GLU A 87 3.85 -9.59 -1.13
CA GLU A 87 4.50 -8.32 -0.74
C GLU A 87 3.80 -7.11 -1.35
N ILE A 88 3.40 -7.22 -2.61
CA ILE A 88 2.67 -6.15 -3.30
C ILE A 88 1.32 -5.91 -2.62
N THR A 89 0.62 -7.01 -2.30
CA THR A 89 -0.68 -6.93 -1.64
C THR A 89 -0.56 -6.26 -0.27
N LEU A 90 0.43 -6.66 0.50
CA LEU A 90 0.65 -6.09 1.83
C LEU A 90 1.01 -4.60 1.74
N GLY A 91 1.88 -4.24 0.80
CA GLY A 91 2.24 -2.84 0.60
C GLY A 91 1.05 -1.98 0.21
N ALA A 92 0.20 -2.49 -0.68
CA ALA A 92 -0.99 -1.77 -1.11
C ALA A 92 -1.98 -1.59 0.04
N ALA A 93 -2.19 -2.64 0.83
CA ALA A 93 -3.10 -2.58 1.96
C ALA A 93 -2.61 -1.60 3.03
N LEU A 94 -1.31 -1.63 3.31
CA LEU A 94 -0.71 -0.71 4.27
C LEU A 94 -0.80 0.73 3.80
N GLY A 95 -0.47 0.99 2.53
CA GLY A 95 -0.52 2.34 2.00
C GLY A 95 -1.90 2.95 2.08
N ALA A 96 -2.90 2.23 1.59
CA ALA A 96 -4.27 2.72 1.62
C ALA A 96 -4.81 2.82 3.04
N GLY A 97 -4.52 1.82 3.88
CA GLY A 97 -4.99 1.79 5.26
C GLY A 97 -4.40 2.92 6.08
N MET A 98 -3.09 3.15 5.95
CA MET A 98 -2.43 4.21 6.70
C MET A 98 -2.91 5.59 6.26
N ALA A 99 -3.14 5.79 4.95
CA ALA A 99 -3.65 7.06 4.47
C ALA A 99 -5.04 7.35 5.06
N ARG A 100 -5.91 6.34 5.11
CA ARG A 100 -7.24 6.49 5.71
C ARG A 100 -7.16 6.76 7.20
N LEU A 101 -6.25 6.08 7.89
CA LEU A 101 -6.04 6.32 9.32
C LEU A 101 -5.58 7.75 9.58
N GLU A 102 -4.64 8.24 8.79
CA GLU A 102 -4.13 9.59 8.92
C GLU A 102 -5.24 10.63 8.74
N ARG A 103 -6.09 10.41 7.75
CA ARG A 103 -7.22 11.31 7.52
C ARG A 103 -8.21 11.27 8.69
N GLY A 104 -8.51 10.07 9.20
CA GLY A 104 -9.40 9.93 10.34
C GLY A 104 -8.88 10.62 11.58
N LEU A 105 -7.58 10.48 11.85
CA LEU A 105 -6.96 11.14 12.99
C LEU A 105 -6.97 12.66 12.83
N ALA A 106 -6.74 13.17 11.61
CA ALA A 106 -6.79 14.59 11.34
C ALA A 106 -8.18 15.16 11.61
N VAL A 107 -9.21 14.45 11.20
CA VAL A 107 -10.60 14.85 11.47
C VAL A 107 -10.86 14.91 12.98
N LEU A 108 -10.42 13.89 13.71
CA LEU A 108 -10.61 13.85 15.16
C LEU A 108 -9.89 14.99 15.87
N LYS A 109 -8.76 15.43 15.33
CA LYS A 109 -8.01 16.54 15.90
C LYS A 109 -8.57 17.91 15.48
N GLY A 110 -9.52 17.92 14.54
CA GLY A 110 -10.04 19.17 14.01
C GLY A 110 -9.13 19.87 13.02
N ASP A 111 -8.13 19.16 12.52
CA ASP A 111 -7.17 19.73 11.56
C ASP A 111 -7.68 19.72 10.13
N GLU A 112 -8.68 18.95 9.83
CA GLU A 112 -9.22 18.80 8.49
C GLU A 112 -10.03 20.02 8.10
N ARG A 113 -9.82 20.55 6.92
CA ARG A 113 -10.55 21.72 6.43
C ARG A 113 -11.25 21.41 5.13
#